data_88ed293cc31a1b456fa5125ab17d3535
#
_entry.id   88ed293cc31a1b456fa5125ab17d3535
#
_cell.length_a   1.000
_cell.length_b   1.000
_cell.length_c   1.000
_cell.angle_alpha   90.00
_cell.angle_beta   90.00
_cell.angle_gamma   90.00
#
_symmetry.space_group_name_H-M   'P 1'
#
loop_
_entity.id
_entity.type
_entity.pdbx_description
1 polymer ?
#
loop_
_entity_poly.entity_id
_entity_poly.type
_entity_poly.pdbx_seq_one_letter_code
_entity_poly.pdbx_strand_id
1 'polypeptide(L)'
;SNLKEAFDGVLAFVDNGVFSAFDLKKERFLSVVSSSGQGIPSRGILQKNDSLVWVISGSELHLMKRCASKEGELRLRVQEKYTGWNNQDNLLVAITYSSDKKSICLIDEKGRIILLDATNLNSFRVIDLGRIGSLSVNSVLYDDGRIWISTIAHGVIYYNERTGKIKQLTYHVAPVSDRLSHTDVFGVIRLNENKYLAVTWNGYTVMTIDKNNQDEILTEVYSNTSSLMYRNLETRMIAAYYDSHGILWIGTDGGGVIWSDLRMQFYNRFYQDRHNEICSIVADDDHYLWLATYHKGIMRSRTAFGTSEKIDFFQVGDQDVKKQQTVLCSLKDEKGNLWFGNSDGSLTCYYKKERSFKILRLITEDGDLNKSSVWALFLDSKGRFWIGTHKGLWLFDRETNRGKKIHFKVSGLQNLSPLYIRAMAETDDHTLWLGTANYGICKVINEKELQTGYEKKYGMAENSVRSLLASSDGNLYVGYMAGLAVFSPGQDAITHVY
;
A
#
# COMPACT_ATOMS: atom_id res chain seq x y z
N SER A 1 24.35 -4.37 -4.40
CA SER A 1 24.59 -5.04 -5.70
C SER A 1 23.28 -5.59 -6.24
N ASN A 2 22.90 -5.19 -7.45
CA ASN A 2 21.68 -5.68 -8.07
C ASN A 2 21.89 -7.11 -8.53
N LEU A 3 21.09 -8.02 -7.98
CA LEU A 3 20.99 -9.40 -8.45
C LEU A 3 20.40 -9.38 -9.87
N LYS A 4 21.09 -9.96 -10.85
CA LYS A 4 20.61 -10.06 -12.24
C LYS A 4 20.83 -11.48 -12.75
N GLU A 5 19.94 -11.95 -13.61
CA GLU A 5 20.21 -13.17 -14.34
C GLU A 5 21.32 -12.91 -15.37
N ALA A 6 22.42 -13.67 -15.29
CA ALA A 6 23.55 -13.53 -16.19
C ALA A 6 23.54 -14.60 -17.28
N PHE A 7 23.02 -15.78 -16.97
CA PHE A 7 22.87 -16.94 -17.86
C PHE A 7 21.61 -17.70 -17.44
N ASP A 8 21.03 -18.53 -18.31
CA ASP A 8 19.82 -19.32 -17.97
C ASP A 8 20.00 -20.09 -16.66
N GLY A 9 19.18 -19.72 -15.67
CA GLY A 9 19.19 -20.30 -14.33
C GLY A 9 20.40 -19.92 -13.46
N VAL A 10 21.19 -18.89 -13.83
CA VAL A 10 22.32 -18.42 -13.03
C VAL A 10 22.15 -16.95 -12.70
N LEU A 11 21.97 -16.64 -11.42
CA LEU A 11 21.98 -15.28 -10.91
C LEU A 11 23.41 -14.79 -10.74
N ALA A 12 23.66 -13.55 -11.15
CA ALA A 12 24.95 -12.89 -10.99
C ALA A 12 24.83 -11.63 -10.14
N PHE A 13 25.85 -11.34 -9.36
CA PHE A 13 25.95 -10.15 -8.54
C PHE A 13 27.42 -9.78 -8.30
N VAL A 14 27.63 -8.59 -7.82
CA VAL A 14 28.97 -8.14 -7.39
C VAL A 14 29.01 -8.16 -5.87
N ASP A 15 29.93 -8.92 -5.32
CA ASP A 15 30.21 -8.98 -3.88
C ASP A 15 31.63 -8.51 -3.61
N ASN A 16 31.77 -7.46 -2.77
CA ASN A 16 33.05 -6.87 -2.42
C ASN A 16 33.98 -6.57 -3.63
N GLY A 17 33.38 -6.13 -4.74
CA GLY A 17 34.11 -5.82 -5.96
C GLY A 17 34.50 -7.02 -6.80
N VAL A 18 33.95 -8.22 -6.52
CA VAL A 18 34.22 -9.45 -7.26
C VAL A 18 32.91 -9.99 -7.85
N PHE A 19 32.98 -10.51 -9.06
CA PHE A 19 31.85 -11.19 -9.71
C PHE A 19 31.54 -12.49 -8.98
N SER A 20 30.31 -12.61 -8.50
CA SER A 20 29.78 -13.80 -7.83
C SER A 20 28.54 -14.32 -8.54
N ALA A 21 28.25 -15.62 -8.42
CA ALA A 21 27.09 -16.24 -9.07
C ALA A 21 26.43 -17.29 -8.20
N PHE A 22 25.13 -17.52 -8.45
CA PHE A 22 24.31 -18.54 -7.78
C PHE A 22 23.54 -19.34 -8.82
N ASP A 23 23.63 -20.64 -8.79
CA ASP A 23 22.89 -21.59 -9.65
C ASP A 23 21.52 -21.85 -9.04
N LEU A 24 20.46 -21.37 -9.69
CA LEU A 24 19.08 -21.54 -9.25
C LEU A 24 18.59 -22.99 -9.32
N LYS A 25 19.10 -23.77 -10.29
CA LYS A 25 18.68 -25.16 -10.49
C LYS A 25 19.29 -26.09 -9.45
N LYS A 26 20.50 -25.78 -9.00
CA LYS A 26 21.27 -26.58 -8.03
C LYS A 26 21.31 -25.96 -6.63
N GLU A 27 20.68 -24.79 -6.46
CA GLU A 27 20.56 -24.04 -5.20
C GLU A 27 21.90 -23.82 -4.48
N ARG A 28 22.96 -23.49 -5.25
CA ARG A 28 24.30 -23.30 -4.70
C ARG A 28 25.06 -22.14 -5.33
N PHE A 29 25.99 -21.59 -4.55
CA PHE A 29 26.95 -20.61 -5.08
C PHE A 29 27.94 -21.26 -6.04
N LEU A 30 28.30 -20.50 -7.09
CA LEU A 30 29.32 -20.86 -8.05
C LEU A 30 30.59 -20.03 -7.81
N SER A 31 31.75 -20.67 -7.83
CA SER A 31 33.03 -19.97 -7.89
C SER A 31 33.21 -19.37 -9.27
N VAL A 32 33.19 -18.04 -9.40
CA VAL A 32 33.36 -17.38 -10.69
C VAL A 32 34.83 -17.07 -10.91
N VAL A 33 35.40 -17.66 -11.97
CA VAL A 33 36.83 -17.50 -12.27
C VAL A 33 37.06 -17.15 -13.74
N SER A 34 38.15 -16.45 -13.99
CA SER A 34 38.67 -16.19 -15.33
C SER A 34 39.25 -17.47 -15.97
N SER A 35 39.62 -17.40 -17.23
CA SER A 35 40.33 -18.51 -17.92
C SER A 35 41.65 -18.88 -17.24
N SER A 36 42.28 -17.97 -16.50
CA SER A 36 43.50 -18.21 -15.71
C SER A 36 43.22 -18.78 -14.31
N GLY A 37 41.96 -18.96 -13.91
CA GLY A 37 41.57 -19.49 -12.59
C GLY A 37 41.51 -18.44 -11.47
N GLN A 38 41.65 -17.14 -11.79
CA GLN A 38 41.57 -16.04 -10.83
C GLN A 38 40.17 -15.49 -10.78
N GLY A 39 39.74 -14.95 -9.61
CA GLY A 39 38.50 -14.20 -9.46
C GLY A 39 38.43 -13.01 -10.41
N ILE A 40 37.24 -12.63 -10.81
CA ILE A 40 37.02 -11.53 -11.77
C ILE A 40 36.63 -10.27 -11.03
N PRO A 41 37.51 -9.25 -10.93
CA PRO A 41 37.13 -7.97 -10.37
C PRO A 41 36.02 -7.34 -11.19
N SER A 42 34.94 -6.88 -10.54
CA SER A 42 33.82 -6.26 -11.22
C SER A 42 33.13 -5.24 -10.35
N ARG A 43 32.60 -4.17 -10.97
CA ARG A 43 31.69 -3.19 -10.35
C ARG A 43 30.30 -3.21 -10.96
N GLY A 44 30.08 -3.95 -12.04
CA GLY A 44 28.78 -4.08 -12.68
C GLY A 44 28.78 -5.18 -13.73
N ILE A 45 27.63 -5.83 -13.84
CA ILE A 45 27.40 -6.97 -14.71
C ILE A 45 26.10 -6.75 -15.48
N LEU A 46 26.06 -7.14 -16.76
CA LEU A 46 24.89 -7.03 -17.61
C LEU A 46 24.83 -8.20 -18.60
N GLN A 47 23.78 -8.97 -18.60
CA GLN A 47 23.57 -10.08 -19.52
C GLN A 47 23.46 -9.57 -20.97
N LYS A 48 24.21 -10.17 -21.90
CA LYS A 48 24.03 -9.95 -23.34
C LYS A 48 23.14 -11.02 -23.96
N ASN A 49 23.41 -12.29 -23.65
CA ASN A 49 22.61 -13.46 -24.04
C ASN A 49 23.00 -14.66 -23.16
N ASP A 50 22.51 -15.84 -23.44
CA ASP A 50 22.73 -17.07 -22.64
C ASP A 50 24.18 -17.54 -22.53
N SER A 51 25.08 -16.98 -23.31
CA SER A 51 26.50 -17.35 -23.31
C SER A 51 27.46 -16.19 -23.09
N LEU A 52 26.97 -14.95 -23.15
CA LEU A 52 27.78 -13.75 -23.10
C LEU A 52 27.28 -12.77 -22.02
N VAL A 53 28.22 -12.20 -21.31
CA VAL A 53 27.97 -11.19 -20.27
C VAL A 53 28.91 -10.00 -20.39
N TRP A 54 28.39 -8.78 -20.20
CA TRP A 54 29.18 -7.58 -20.05
C TRP A 54 29.63 -7.45 -18.59
N VAL A 55 30.89 -7.14 -18.39
CA VAL A 55 31.50 -6.96 -17.07
C VAL A 55 32.31 -5.69 -17.05
N ILE A 56 32.03 -4.82 -16.08
CA ILE A 56 32.87 -3.63 -15.81
C ILE A 56 34.10 -4.08 -15.02
N SER A 57 35.29 -3.82 -15.53
CA SER A 57 36.56 -4.09 -14.86
C SER A 57 37.43 -2.84 -14.91
N GLY A 58 37.50 -2.10 -13.79
CA GLY A 58 38.19 -0.82 -13.74
C GLY A 58 37.56 0.23 -14.66
N SER A 59 38.33 0.74 -15.60
CA SER A 59 37.92 1.69 -16.64
C SER A 59 37.44 1.04 -17.94
N GLU A 60 37.44 -0.29 -18.00
CA GLU A 60 37.17 -1.07 -19.19
C GLU A 60 35.79 -1.78 -19.12
N LEU A 61 35.16 -1.97 -20.27
CA LEU A 61 34.02 -2.85 -20.47
C LEU A 61 34.48 -4.12 -21.18
N HIS A 62 34.31 -5.26 -20.52
CA HIS A 62 34.71 -6.56 -21.07
C HIS A 62 33.46 -7.32 -21.53
N LEU A 63 33.50 -7.85 -22.73
CA LEU A 63 32.60 -8.91 -23.19
C LEU A 63 33.19 -10.25 -22.80
N MET A 64 32.52 -10.99 -21.92
CA MET A 64 33.00 -12.25 -21.44
C MET A 64 32.08 -13.39 -21.89
N LYS A 65 32.70 -14.53 -22.32
CA LYS A 65 32.01 -15.73 -22.76
C LYS A 65 32.09 -16.83 -21.71
N ARG A 66 30.96 -17.50 -21.44
CA ARG A 66 30.92 -18.69 -20.62
C ARG A 66 31.66 -19.82 -21.31
N CYS A 67 32.56 -20.50 -20.58
CA CYS A 67 33.34 -21.65 -21.04
C CYS A 67 32.92 -22.91 -20.27
N ALA A 68 33.36 -24.06 -20.77
CA ALA A 68 33.25 -25.32 -20.03
C ALA A 68 33.98 -25.19 -18.68
N SER A 69 33.30 -25.58 -17.60
CA SER A 69 33.78 -25.46 -16.23
C SER A 69 33.58 -26.74 -15.45
N LYS A 70 34.34 -26.88 -14.36
CA LYS A 70 34.13 -27.96 -13.40
C LYS A 70 32.82 -27.76 -12.64
N GLU A 71 32.37 -28.80 -11.98
CA GLU A 71 31.20 -28.71 -11.15
C GLU A 71 31.41 -27.69 -9.99
N GLY A 72 30.44 -26.80 -9.78
CA GLY A 72 30.54 -25.72 -8.78
C GLY A 72 31.31 -24.48 -9.22
N GLU A 73 31.79 -24.44 -10.48
CA GLU A 73 32.55 -23.34 -11.03
C GLU A 73 31.84 -22.72 -12.25
N LEU A 74 31.86 -21.41 -12.37
CA LEU A 74 31.48 -20.65 -13.56
C LEU A 74 32.75 -20.04 -14.16
N ARG A 75 33.22 -20.56 -15.27
CA ARG A 75 34.44 -20.08 -15.94
C ARG A 75 34.09 -19.12 -17.07
N LEU A 76 34.68 -17.94 -17.07
CA LEU A 76 34.49 -16.90 -18.07
C LEU A 76 35.81 -16.54 -18.74
N ARG A 77 35.76 -16.34 -20.06
CA ARG A 77 36.89 -15.87 -20.85
C ARG A 77 36.57 -14.54 -21.49
N VAL A 78 37.46 -13.58 -21.38
CA VAL A 78 37.35 -12.28 -22.08
C VAL A 78 37.39 -12.57 -23.59
N GLN A 79 36.39 -12.12 -24.31
CA GLN A 79 36.25 -12.19 -25.74
C GLN A 79 36.72 -10.88 -26.38
N GLU A 80 36.27 -9.76 -25.83
CA GLU A 80 36.56 -8.43 -26.31
C GLU A 80 36.68 -7.45 -25.16
N LYS A 81 37.46 -6.37 -25.36
CA LYS A 81 37.64 -5.27 -24.44
C LYS A 81 37.38 -3.95 -25.13
N TYR A 82 36.73 -3.04 -24.43
CA TYR A 82 36.35 -1.73 -24.93
C TYR A 82 36.78 -0.64 -23.97
N THR A 83 37.47 0.41 -24.49
CA THR A 83 38.05 1.53 -23.69
C THR A 83 37.92 2.88 -24.37
N GLY A 84 37.42 2.98 -25.59
CA GLY A 84 37.52 4.14 -26.48
C GLY A 84 36.95 5.46 -25.96
N TRP A 85 36.10 5.45 -24.91
CA TRP A 85 35.51 6.64 -24.29
C TRP A 85 36.36 7.25 -23.16
N ASN A 86 37.44 6.59 -22.78
CA ASN A 86 38.14 6.91 -21.54
C ASN A 86 39.50 7.53 -21.75
N ASN A 87 39.50 8.84 -21.97
CA ASN A 87 40.79 9.61 -22.06
C ASN A 87 41.43 9.87 -20.70
N GLN A 88 40.90 9.42 -19.55
CA GLN A 88 41.31 9.83 -18.21
C GLN A 88 41.32 8.71 -17.16
N ASP A 89 41.37 7.45 -17.50
CA ASP A 89 41.41 6.30 -16.54
C ASP A 89 40.33 6.32 -15.43
N ASN A 90 39.22 7.02 -15.64
CA ASN A 90 38.13 7.04 -14.66
C ASN A 90 37.47 5.71 -14.54
N LEU A 91 37.23 5.24 -13.32
CA LEU A 91 36.62 3.95 -13.05
C LEU A 91 35.14 3.96 -13.42
N LEU A 92 34.73 2.94 -14.15
CA LEU A 92 33.30 2.68 -14.40
C LEU A 92 32.65 2.12 -13.13
N VAL A 93 31.48 2.64 -12.77
CA VAL A 93 30.78 2.29 -11.52
C VAL A 93 29.41 1.67 -11.73
N ALA A 94 28.79 1.84 -12.90
CA ALA A 94 27.50 1.24 -13.19
C ALA A 94 27.29 0.95 -14.68
N ILE A 95 26.43 -0.03 -14.98
CA ILE A 95 26.05 -0.45 -16.33
C ILE A 95 24.57 -0.84 -16.39
N THR A 96 23.88 -0.43 -17.44
CA THR A 96 22.50 -0.87 -17.74
C THR A 96 22.21 -0.81 -19.22
N TYR A 97 21.17 -1.53 -19.69
CA TYR A 97 20.59 -1.32 -21.02
C TYR A 97 19.53 -0.22 -20.98
N SER A 98 19.31 0.42 -22.13
CA SER A 98 18.03 1.09 -22.40
C SER A 98 16.88 0.07 -22.37
N SER A 99 15.65 0.53 -22.09
CA SER A 99 14.46 -0.35 -22.03
C SER A 99 14.22 -1.12 -23.34
N ASP A 100 14.60 -0.56 -24.48
CA ASP A 100 14.53 -1.22 -25.80
C ASP A 100 15.78 -2.06 -26.13
N LYS A 101 16.76 -2.13 -25.24
CA LYS A 101 18.04 -2.82 -25.37
C LYS A 101 18.93 -2.36 -26.54
N LYS A 102 18.66 -1.23 -27.18
CA LYS A 102 19.47 -0.70 -28.28
C LYS A 102 20.70 0.05 -27.81
N SER A 103 20.70 0.53 -26.58
CA SER A 103 21.83 1.28 -26.02
C SER A 103 22.31 0.68 -24.71
N ILE A 104 23.61 0.77 -24.46
CA ILE A 104 24.23 0.49 -23.17
C ILE A 104 24.62 1.80 -22.54
N CYS A 105 24.19 2.01 -21.30
CA CYS A 105 24.56 3.16 -20.49
C CYS A 105 25.61 2.73 -19.46
N LEU A 106 26.74 3.39 -19.47
CA LEU A 106 27.79 3.28 -18.45
C LEU A 106 27.87 4.60 -17.68
N ILE A 107 28.16 4.48 -16.38
CA ILE A 107 28.43 5.65 -15.52
C ILE A 107 29.83 5.49 -14.96
N ASP A 108 30.61 6.56 -14.96
CA ASP A 108 31.92 6.60 -14.29
C ASP A 108 31.83 7.26 -12.90
N GLU A 109 32.91 7.15 -12.14
CA GLU A 109 33.01 7.68 -10.77
C GLU A 109 32.95 9.23 -10.69
N LYS A 110 33.17 9.94 -11.80
CA LYS A 110 33.00 11.38 -11.89
C LYS A 110 31.63 11.84 -12.35
N GLY A 111 30.71 10.87 -12.60
CA GLY A 111 29.34 11.14 -13.01
C GLY A 111 29.16 11.38 -14.51
N ARG A 112 30.12 10.98 -15.35
CA ARG A 112 29.91 11.02 -16.79
C ARG A 112 29.06 9.83 -17.22
N ILE A 113 28.08 10.10 -18.07
CA ILE A 113 27.25 9.10 -18.73
C ILE A 113 27.87 8.77 -20.08
N ILE A 114 28.16 7.51 -20.34
CA ILE A 114 28.64 7.02 -21.63
C ILE A 114 27.50 6.18 -22.24
N LEU A 115 26.95 6.63 -23.34
CA LEU A 115 25.91 5.94 -24.09
C LEU A 115 26.52 5.27 -25.32
N LEU A 116 26.44 3.95 -25.37
CA LEU A 116 26.98 3.13 -26.44
C LEU A 116 25.84 2.55 -27.28
N ASP A 117 25.98 2.48 -28.57
CA ASP A 117 25.11 1.65 -29.41
C ASP A 117 25.39 0.16 -29.12
N ALA A 118 24.36 -0.60 -28.73
CA ALA A 118 24.53 -1.99 -28.33
C ALA A 118 24.93 -2.92 -29.51
N THR A 119 24.77 -2.47 -30.75
CA THR A 119 25.17 -3.18 -31.97
C THR A 119 26.54 -2.75 -32.48
N ASN A 120 26.96 -1.51 -32.20
CA ASN A 120 28.25 -0.96 -32.59
C ASN A 120 28.85 -0.11 -31.48
N LEU A 121 29.60 -0.73 -30.59
CA LEU A 121 30.20 -0.08 -29.42
C LEU A 121 31.24 1.00 -29.74
N ASN A 122 31.70 1.10 -30.97
CA ASN A 122 32.54 2.21 -31.41
C ASN A 122 31.73 3.50 -31.67
N SER A 123 30.41 3.38 -31.76
CA SER A 123 29.47 4.50 -31.79
C SER A 123 29.04 4.83 -30.37
N PHE A 124 29.58 5.87 -29.79
CA PHE A 124 29.26 6.30 -28.44
C PHE A 124 29.21 7.81 -28.30
N ARG A 125 28.56 8.25 -27.23
CA ARG A 125 28.50 9.66 -26.83
C ARG A 125 28.74 9.77 -25.33
N VAL A 126 29.48 10.78 -24.92
CA VAL A 126 29.78 11.08 -23.51
C VAL A 126 29.03 12.34 -23.09
N ILE A 127 28.35 12.28 -21.97
CA ILE A 127 27.56 13.37 -21.38
C ILE A 127 28.18 13.65 -20.01
N ASP A 128 28.61 14.87 -19.79
CA ASP A 128 29.10 15.32 -18.50
C ASP A 128 27.96 15.91 -17.68
N LEU A 129 27.72 15.34 -16.49
CA LEU A 129 26.69 15.82 -15.57
C LEU A 129 27.12 17.07 -14.77
N GLY A 130 28.31 17.60 -15.03
CA GLY A 130 28.86 18.76 -14.32
C GLY A 130 29.54 18.41 -12.99
N ARG A 131 29.75 19.41 -12.15
CA ARG A 131 30.50 19.25 -10.89
C ARG A 131 29.66 18.63 -9.78
N ILE A 132 29.36 17.35 -9.89
CA ILE A 132 28.62 16.61 -8.84
C ILE A 132 29.60 15.98 -7.81
N GLY A 133 30.88 16.01 -8.08
CA GLY A 133 31.91 15.34 -7.26
C GLY A 133 32.02 13.84 -7.56
N SER A 134 32.73 13.11 -6.70
CA SER A 134 32.83 11.64 -6.84
C SER A 134 31.51 10.98 -6.49
N LEU A 135 30.92 10.27 -7.44
CA LEU A 135 29.61 9.61 -7.26
C LEU A 135 29.76 8.17 -6.75
N SER A 136 29.11 7.89 -5.63
CA SER A 136 28.84 6.51 -5.21
C SER A 136 27.50 6.07 -5.80
N VAL A 137 27.53 5.39 -6.94
CA VAL A 137 26.33 4.96 -7.68
C VAL A 137 25.85 3.61 -7.17
N ASN A 138 24.58 3.51 -6.75
CA ASN A 138 23.95 2.26 -6.34
C ASN A 138 23.28 1.55 -7.51
N SER A 139 22.55 2.29 -8.34
CA SER A 139 21.87 1.73 -9.52
C SER A 139 21.61 2.77 -10.60
N VAL A 140 21.36 2.29 -11.80
CA VAL A 140 20.97 3.12 -12.95
C VAL A 140 19.78 2.46 -13.63
N LEU A 141 18.75 3.27 -13.89
CA LEU A 141 17.63 2.92 -14.75
C LEU A 141 17.67 3.78 -16.01
N TYR A 142 17.68 3.16 -17.18
CA TYR A 142 17.60 3.85 -18.47
C TYR A 142 16.30 3.44 -19.18
N ASP A 143 15.34 4.33 -19.20
CA ASP A 143 13.99 4.07 -19.66
C ASP A 143 13.44 5.21 -20.52
N ASP A 144 13.03 4.89 -21.73
CA ASP A 144 12.41 5.82 -22.70
C ASP A 144 13.18 7.16 -22.86
N GLY A 145 14.49 7.07 -23.05
CA GLY A 145 15.37 8.25 -23.18
C GLY A 145 15.61 9.02 -21.87
N ARG A 146 15.22 8.44 -20.74
CA ARG A 146 15.40 9.02 -19.40
C ARG A 146 16.37 8.16 -18.59
N ILE A 147 17.37 8.78 -18.03
CA ILE A 147 18.37 8.08 -17.21
C ILE A 147 18.25 8.58 -15.77
N TRP A 148 18.01 7.62 -14.88
CA TRP A 148 17.89 7.82 -13.44
C TRP A 148 19.09 7.17 -12.74
N ILE A 149 19.89 7.96 -12.06
CA ILE A 149 21.07 7.49 -11.35
C ILE A 149 20.81 7.60 -9.84
N SER A 150 20.77 6.47 -9.16
CA SER A 150 20.60 6.39 -7.71
C SER A 150 21.95 6.46 -7.02
N THR A 151 22.12 7.35 -6.05
CA THR A 151 23.40 7.60 -5.41
C THR A 151 23.34 7.56 -3.90
N ILE A 152 24.50 7.37 -3.26
CA ILE A 152 24.73 7.66 -1.84
C ILE A 152 25.05 9.15 -1.70
N ALA A 153 24.40 9.84 -0.78
CA ALA A 153 24.58 11.24 -0.39
C ALA A 153 24.16 12.30 -1.42
N HIS A 154 23.91 11.94 -2.69
CA HIS A 154 23.54 12.90 -3.74
C HIS A 154 22.11 12.75 -4.26
N GLY A 155 21.31 11.81 -3.71
CA GLY A 155 19.93 11.58 -4.12
C GLY A 155 19.81 10.87 -5.47
N VAL A 156 18.84 11.32 -6.28
CA VAL A 156 18.61 10.86 -7.65
C VAL A 156 19.07 11.93 -8.63
N ILE A 157 19.91 11.54 -9.58
CA ILE A 157 20.26 12.38 -10.72
C ILE A 157 19.44 11.90 -11.92
N TYR A 158 18.69 12.79 -12.50
CA TYR A 158 17.87 12.58 -13.68
C TYR A 158 18.48 13.26 -14.89
N TYR A 159 18.58 12.56 -15.98
CA TYR A 159 18.96 13.10 -17.29
C TYR A 159 17.91 12.71 -18.34
N ASN A 160 17.42 13.72 -19.06
CA ASN A 160 16.52 13.52 -20.18
C ASN A 160 17.30 13.67 -21.50
N GLU A 161 17.42 12.57 -22.23
CA GLU A 161 18.19 12.51 -23.47
C GLU A 161 17.59 13.37 -24.59
N ARG A 162 16.25 13.53 -24.62
CA ARG A 162 15.54 14.30 -25.65
C ARG A 162 15.73 15.79 -25.50
N THR A 163 15.79 16.28 -24.26
CA THR A 163 15.89 17.73 -23.96
C THR A 163 17.29 18.14 -23.55
N GLY A 164 18.16 17.18 -23.19
CA GLY A 164 19.50 17.43 -22.65
C GLY A 164 19.48 17.91 -21.19
N LYS A 165 18.31 17.95 -20.53
CA LYS A 165 18.17 18.51 -19.20
C LYS A 165 18.63 17.54 -18.13
N ILE A 166 19.37 18.11 -17.14
CA ILE A 166 19.81 17.41 -15.95
C ILE A 166 19.06 17.99 -14.75
N LYS A 167 18.57 17.13 -13.86
CA LYS A 167 17.93 17.51 -12.59
C LYS A 167 18.46 16.63 -11.46
N GLN A 168 18.76 17.24 -10.31
CA GLN A 168 19.11 16.52 -9.11
C GLN A 168 18.00 16.63 -8.08
N LEU A 169 17.49 15.49 -7.60
CA LEU A 169 16.49 15.39 -6.56
C LEU A 169 17.17 14.96 -5.26
N THR A 170 16.99 15.72 -4.17
CA THR A 170 17.62 15.43 -2.87
C THR A 170 16.62 15.64 -1.72
N TYR A 171 17.04 15.31 -0.50
CA TYR A 171 16.23 15.52 0.71
C TYR A 171 16.17 16.98 1.17
N HIS A 172 17.25 17.76 0.95
CA HIS A 172 17.45 19.10 1.54
C HIS A 172 17.04 20.26 0.64
N VAL A 173 16.48 20.02 -0.54
CA VAL A 173 16.18 21.07 -1.52
C VAL A 173 14.76 21.62 -1.35
N ALA A 174 14.62 22.94 -1.52
CA ALA A 174 13.33 23.61 -1.78
C ALA A 174 13.17 23.82 -3.30
N PRO A 175 12.01 23.61 -3.89
CA PRO A 175 10.70 23.46 -3.25
C PRO A 175 10.40 22.01 -2.78
N VAL A 176 9.32 21.86 -2.00
CA VAL A 176 8.88 20.55 -1.47
C VAL A 176 8.58 19.54 -2.58
N SER A 177 8.21 20.02 -3.77
CA SER A 177 7.97 19.23 -4.99
C SER A 177 9.18 18.45 -5.52
N ASP A 178 10.39 18.80 -5.09
CA ASP A 178 11.65 18.18 -5.56
C ASP A 178 12.31 17.33 -4.46
N ARG A 179 11.62 17.13 -3.34
CA ARG A 179 12.19 16.49 -2.15
C ARG A 179 12.09 14.97 -2.23
N LEU A 180 13.17 14.29 -1.88
CA LEU A 180 13.19 12.84 -1.61
C LEU A 180 12.96 12.56 -0.12
N SER A 181 12.63 11.30 0.24
CA SER A 181 12.56 10.84 1.62
C SER A 181 13.94 10.77 2.31
N HIS A 182 15.02 10.57 1.55
CA HIS A 182 16.41 10.61 2.01
C HIS A 182 17.37 10.84 0.84
N THR A 183 18.60 11.27 1.12
CA THR A 183 19.66 11.47 0.10
C THR A 183 20.33 10.18 -0.36
N ASP A 184 20.31 9.13 0.47
CA ASP A 184 20.81 7.82 0.10
C ASP A 184 19.72 7.04 -0.62
N VAL A 185 19.89 6.84 -1.92
CA VAL A 185 18.94 6.16 -2.81
C VAL A 185 19.53 4.84 -3.29
N PHE A 186 18.83 3.76 -3.04
CA PHE A 186 19.29 2.41 -3.39
C PHE A 186 18.83 1.97 -4.79
N GLY A 187 17.73 2.52 -5.28
CA GLY A 187 17.24 2.20 -6.61
C GLY A 187 16.09 3.08 -7.04
N VAL A 188 15.96 3.25 -8.35
CA VAL A 188 14.76 3.79 -9.01
C VAL A 188 14.16 2.69 -9.86
N ILE A 189 12.86 2.46 -9.70
CA ILE A 189 12.08 1.50 -10.50
C ILE A 189 10.95 2.21 -11.21
N ARG A 190 10.58 1.71 -12.40
CA ARG A 190 9.43 2.21 -13.16
C ARG A 190 8.15 1.57 -12.63
N LEU A 191 7.13 2.37 -12.34
CA LEU A 191 5.79 1.90 -11.99
C LEU A 191 4.85 1.89 -13.20
N ASN A 192 4.90 2.96 -14.01
CA ASN A 192 4.17 3.07 -15.28
C ASN A 192 4.88 4.07 -16.21
N GLU A 193 4.20 4.53 -17.27
CA GLU A 193 4.80 5.43 -18.29
C GLU A 193 5.37 6.73 -17.72
N ASN A 194 4.74 7.28 -16.67
CA ASN A 194 5.12 8.58 -16.10
C ASN A 194 5.48 8.52 -14.61
N LYS A 195 5.33 7.36 -13.96
CA LYS A 195 5.59 7.23 -12.52
C LYS A 195 6.77 6.31 -12.25
N TYR A 196 7.65 6.79 -11.40
CA TYR A 196 8.83 6.09 -10.92
C TYR A 196 8.85 6.10 -9.40
N LEU A 197 9.50 5.15 -8.77
CA LEU A 197 9.66 5.07 -7.33
C LEU A 197 11.14 5.00 -6.98
N ALA A 198 11.60 5.94 -6.16
CA ALA A 198 12.93 5.93 -5.58
C ALA A 198 12.88 5.31 -4.18
N VAL A 199 13.65 4.23 -3.98
CA VAL A 199 13.84 3.59 -2.68
C VAL A 199 14.99 4.25 -1.97
N THR A 200 14.75 4.74 -0.76
CA THR A 200 15.73 5.47 0.02
C THR A 200 15.96 4.83 1.38
N TRP A 201 16.99 5.30 2.07
CA TRP A 201 17.32 4.85 3.42
C TRP A 201 16.18 5.04 4.44
N ASN A 202 15.31 6.03 4.25
CA ASN A 202 14.22 6.36 5.17
C ASN A 202 12.87 6.39 4.46
N GLY A 203 12.50 5.31 3.75
CA GLY A 203 11.24 5.21 3.04
C GLY A 203 11.40 5.23 1.52
N TYR A 204 10.38 5.71 0.83
CA TYR A 204 10.40 5.82 -0.63
C TYR A 204 9.76 7.13 -1.09
N THR A 205 10.07 7.50 -2.33
CA THR A 205 9.48 8.67 -2.98
C THR A 205 8.91 8.27 -4.33
N VAL A 206 7.64 8.58 -4.55
CA VAL A 206 7.02 8.45 -5.86
C VAL A 206 7.34 9.72 -6.66
N MET A 207 7.89 9.56 -7.85
CA MET A 207 8.25 10.62 -8.77
C MET A 207 7.34 10.54 -10.00
N THR A 208 6.59 11.60 -10.26
CA THR A 208 5.67 11.68 -11.41
C THR A 208 6.20 12.73 -12.39
N ILE A 209 6.42 12.32 -13.62
CA ILE A 209 6.80 13.24 -14.71
C ILE A 209 5.54 13.90 -15.23
N ASP A 210 5.53 15.23 -15.31
CA ASP A 210 4.41 15.97 -15.89
C ASP A 210 4.23 15.65 -17.39
N LYS A 211 2.99 15.38 -17.80
CA LYS A 211 2.69 15.00 -19.18
C LYS A 211 2.90 16.14 -20.18
N ASN A 212 2.74 17.38 -19.73
CA ASN A 212 2.85 18.57 -20.56
C ASN A 212 4.28 19.13 -20.55
N ASN A 213 5.03 18.89 -19.47
CA ASN A 213 6.42 19.32 -19.33
C ASN A 213 7.26 18.13 -18.80
N GLN A 214 7.82 17.35 -19.72
CA GLN A 214 8.59 16.14 -19.41
C GLN A 214 9.86 16.38 -18.58
N ASP A 215 10.22 17.62 -18.33
CA ASP A 215 11.35 18.01 -17.49
C ASP A 215 10.91 18.38 -16.07
N GLU A 216 9.61 18.45 -15.81
CA GLU A 216 9.06 18.69 -14.48
C GLU A 216 8.75 17.36 -13.81
N ILE A 217 9.29 17.18 -12.60
CA ILE A 217 9.12 15.97 -11.79
C ILE A 217 8.47 16.40 -10.48
N LEU A 218 7.27 15.89 -10.24
CA LEU A 218 6.55 16.05 -8.97
C LEU A 218 6.90 14.88 -8.07
N THR A 219 7.15 15.15 -6.78
CA THR A 219 7.49 14.12 -5.80
C THR A 219 6.45 13.99 -4.70
N GLU A 220 6.12 12.75 -4.35
CA GLU A 220 5.32 12.38 -3.18
C GLU A 220 6.18 11.56 -2.23
N VAL A 221 6.45 12.10 -1.05
CA VAL A 221 7.39 11.52 -0.07
C VAL A 221 6.65 10.65 0.93
N TYR A 222 7.10 9.42 1.08
CA TYR A 222 6.62 8.44 2.06
C TYR A 222 7.79 8.05 2.96
N SER A 223 7.90 8.69 4.12
CA SER A 223 8.96 8.41 5.10
C SER A 223 8.42 7.61 6.29
N ASN A 224 9.30 6.86 6.95
CA ASN A 224 8.98 6.09 8.15
C ASN A 224 8.41 6.94 9.30
N THR A 225 8.67 8.25 9.28
CA THR A 225 8.17 9.21 10.27
C THR A 225 6.82 9.84 9.93
N SER A 226 6.37 9.76 8.67
CA SER A 226 5.19 10.48 8.18
C SER A 226 3.90 9.66 8.15
N SER A 227 3.94 8.35 8.33
CA SER A 227 2.79 7.45 8.21
C SER A 227 2.56 6.65 9.49
N LEU A 228 1.34 6.72 10.05
CA LEU A 228 0.88 5.89 11.17
C LEU A 228 0.95 4.38 10.87
N MET A 229 0.89 4.00 9.59
CA MET A 229 0.93 2.62 9.13
C MET A 229 2.34 1.98 9.23
N TYR A 230 3.40 2.80 9.28
CA TYR A 230 4.79 2.34 9.26
C TYR A 230 5.57 2.67 10.54
N ARG A 231 4.92 3.11 11.60
CA ARG A 231 5.58 3.48 12.89
C ARG A 231 6.39 2.36 13.54
N ASN A 232 6.17 1.10 13.13
CA ASN A 232 6.91 -0.06 13.64
C ASN A 232 8.00 -0.56 12.66
N LEU A 233 8.19 0.11 11.52
CA LEU A 233 9.22 -0.24 10.55
C LEU A 233 10.40 0.73 10.75
N GLU A 234 11.17 0.55 11.81
CA GLU A 234 12.51 1.15 11.97
C GLU A 234 13.52 0.58 10.96
N THR A 235 13.02 -0.02 9.88
CA THR A 235 13.81 -0.76 8.92
C THR A 235 14.12 0.09 7.70
N ARG A 236 15.39 0.14 7.38
CA ARG A 236 15.94 0.82 6.21
C ARG A 236 15.55 0.07 4.94
N MET A 237 15.04 0.77 3.95
CA MET A 237 14.68 0.16 2.66
C MET A 237 15.89 0.17 1.74
N ILE A 238 16.34 -0.99 1.29
CA ILE A 238 17.60 -1.15 0.55
C ILE A 238 17.45 -1.72 -0.86
N ALA A 239 16.29 -2.26 -1.19
CA ALA A 239 16.00 -2.80 -2.51
C ALA A 239 14.52 -2.71 -2.82
N ALA A 240 14.17 -2.63 -4.10
CA ALA A 240 12.79 -2.79 -4.55
C ALA A 240 12.71 -3.52 -5.88
N TYR A 241 11.61 -4.24 -6.06
CA TYR A 241 11.27 -4.92 -7.29
C TYR A 241 9.77 -4.77 -7.56
N TYR A 242 9.42 -4.37 -8.76
CA TYR A 242 8.04 -4.27 -9.22
C TYR A 242 7.79 -5.38 -10.22
N ASP A 243 6.89 -6.30 -9.89
CA ASP A 243 6.65 -7.48 -10.70
C ASP A 243 5.60 -7.25 -11.78
N SER A 244 5.48 -8.22 -12.71
CA SER A 244 4.51 -8.20 -13.81
C SER A 244 3.05 -8.25 -13.35
N HIS A 245 2.80 -8.64 -12.09
CA HIS A 245 1.47 -8.67 -11.48
C HIS A 245 1.09 -7.36 -10.80
N GLY A 246 1.96 -6.34 -10.84
CA GLY A 246 1.72 -5.03 -10.22
C GLY A 246 1.99 -4.99 -8.72
N ILE A 247 2.75 -5.95 -8.20
CA ILE A 247 3.15 -5.98 -6.79
C ILE A 247 4.54 -5.37 -6.63
N LEU A 248 4.64 -4.42 -5.72
CA LEU A 248 5.91 -3.84 -5.28
C LEU A 248 6.44 -4.64 -4.10
N TRP A 249 7.64 -5.17 -4.27
CA TRP A 249 8.42 -5.86 -3.25
C TRP A 249 9.53 -4.94 -2.76
N ILE A 250 9.66 -4.75 -1.46
CA ILE A 250 10.70 -3.90 -0.85
C ILE A 250 11.50 -4.75 0.14
N GLY A 251 12.79 -4.89 -0.15
CA GLY A 251 13.75 -5.50 0.77
C GLY A 251 14.23 -4.47 1.80
N THR A 252 14.32 -4.89 3.06
CA THR A 252 14.72 -4.04 4.17
C THR A 252 16.00 -4.55 4.84
N ASP A 253 16.73 -3.65 5.50
CA ASP A 253 17.90 -4.00 6.30
C ASP A 253 17.46 -4.49 7.69
N GLY A 254 17.35 -5.80 7.86
CA GLY A 254 16.99 -6.47 9.11
C GLY A 254 15.49 -6.67 9.36
N GLY A 255 14.58 -6.09 8.54
CA GLY A 255 13.13 -6.21 8.71
C GLY A 255 12.45 -7.18 7.72
N GLY A 256 13.24 -7.91 6.91
CA GLY A 256 12.70 -8.85 5.92
C GLY A 256 12.22 -8.18 4.65
N VAL A 257 11.15 -8.69 4.05
CA VAL A 257 10.57 -8.20 2.80
C VAL A 257 9.16 -7.68 3.04
N ILE A 258 8.90 -6.49 2.55
CA ILE A 258 7.57 -5.86 2.54
C ILE A 258 7.03 -5.97 1.13
N TRP A 259 5.74 -6.23 0.97
CA TRP A 259 5.08 -6.19 -0.33
C TRP A 259 3.85 -5.28 -0.32
N SER A 260 3.54 -4.70 -1.47
CA SER A 260 2.36 -3.85 -1.67
C SER A 260 1.83 -4.01 -3.09
N ASP A 261 0.53 -4.23 -3.23
CA ASP A 261 -0.12 -4.24 -4.53
C ASP A 261 -0.41 -2.80 -4.96
N LEU A 262 0.37 -2.29 -5.92
CA LEU A 262 0.24 -0.92 -6.42
C LEU A 262 -0.98 -0.73 -7.35
N ARG A 263 -1.65 -1.79 -7.77
CA ARG A 263 -2.93 -1.71 -8.50
C ARG A 263 -4.07 -1.35 -7.56
N MET A 264 -3.96 -1.72 -6.28
CA MET A 264 -4.79 -1.14 -5.24
C MET A 264 -4.42 0.33 -5.13
N GLN A 265 -5.29 1.20 -5.62
CA GLN A 265 -5.11 2.64 -5.49
C GLN A 265 -4.90 2.94 -4.01
N PHE A 266 -3.69 3.41 -3.69
CA PHE A 266 -3.37 3.81 -2.34
C PHE A 266 -4.36 4.86 -1.88
N TYR A 267 -4.80 4.71 -0.64
CA TYR A 267 -5.71 5.57 0.07
C TYR A 267 -5.45 7.05 -0.21
N ASN A 268 -6.31 7.67 -0.98
CA ASN A 268 -6.33 9.12 -1.06
C ASN A 268 -6.82 9.65 0.28
N ARG A 269 -6.00 10.42 0.99
CA ARG A 269 -6.44 11.10 2.21
C ARG A 269 -7.28 12.30 1.83
N PHE A 270 -8.59 12.15 1.88
CA PHE A 270 -9.53 13.23 1.59
C PHE A 270 -9.80 14.16 2.78
N TYR A 271 -9.54 13.68 4.01
CA TYR A 271 -9.83 14.41 5.22
C TYR A 271 -8.69 14.26 6.22
N GLN A 272 -8.01 15.38 6.54
CA GLN A 272 -6.89 15.40 7.47
C GLN A 272 -7.26 16.28 8.68
N ASP A 273 -7.96 15.71 9.64
CA ASP A 273 -8.16 16.34 10.93
C ASP A 273 -7.64 15.40 12.02
N ARG A 274 -6.53 15.78 12.64
CA ARG A 274 -5.85 14.97 13.65
C ARG A 274 -6.68 14.75 14.93
N HIS A 275 -7.74 15.53 15.11
CA HIS A 275 -8.56 15.54 16.31
C HIS A 275 -9.97 14.99 16.08
N ASN A 276 -10.28 14.43 14.91
CA ASN A 276 -11.60 13.95 14.59
C ASN A 276 -11.58 12.54 13.98
N GLU A 277 -12.07 11.58 14.75
CA GLU A 277 -12.18 10.19 14.32
C GLU A 277 -13.43 9.99 13.47
N ILE A 278 -13.28 9.34 12.32
CA ILE A 278 -14.41 8.94 11.47
C ILE A 278 -14.89 7.58 11.95
N CYS A 279 -16.14 7.52 12.40
CA CYS A 279 -16.77 6.32 12.91
C CYS A 279 -17.50 5.53 11.84
N SER A 280 -18.10 6.21 10.86
CA SER A 280 -18.84 5.58 9.77
C SER A 280 -18.89 6.47 8.53
N ILE A 281 -19.02 5.83 7.38
CA ILE A 281 -19.13 6.49 6.07
C ILE A 281 -20.33 5.92 5.32
N VAL A 282 -21.15 6.80 4.74
CA VAL A 282 -22.25 6.40 3.88
C VAL A 282 -22.32 7.33 2.66
N ALA A 283 -22.65 6.77 1.50
CA ALA A 283 -22.91 7.54 0.29
C ALA A 283 -24.42 7.72 0.08
N ASP A 284 -24.83 8.94 -0.27
CA ASP A 284 -26.19 9.17 -0.75
C ASP A 284 -26.36 8.74 -2.24
N ASP A 285 -27.57 8.81 -2.76
CA ASP A 285 -27.85 8.42 -4.14
C ASP A 285 -27.25 9.36 -5.18
N ASP A 286 -26.88 10.56 -4.77
CA ASP A 286 -26.20 11.56 -5.62
C ASP A 286 -24.66 11.47 -5.49
N HIS A 287 -24.15 10.37 -4.92
CA HIS A 287 -22.74 10.07 -4.71
C HIS A 287 -21.97 11.04 -3.80
N TYR A 288 -22.66 11.82 -2.97
CA TYR A 288 -21.98 12.57 -1.90
C TYR A 288 -21.66 11.66 -0.73
N LEU A 289 -20.45 11.83 -0.17
CA LEU A 289 -20.00 11.10 1.01
C LEU A 289 -20.44 11.83 2.27
N TRP A 290 -20.99 11.08 3.21
CA TRP A 290 -21.38 11.55 4.53
C TRP A 290 -20.57 10.81 5.59
N LEU A 291 -20.03 11.55 6.53
CA LEU A 291 -19.19 11.03 7.60
C LEU A 291 -19.91 11.18 8.94
N ALA A 292 -19.99 10.12 9.69
CA ALA A 292 -20.27 10.13 11.12
C ALA A 292 -18.94 10.26 11.87
N THR A 293 -18.83 11.28 12.73
CA THR A 293 -17.55 11.59 13.38
C THR A 293 -17.67 11.70 14.90
N TYR A 294 -16.54 11.50 15.60
CA TYR A 294 -16.52 11.48 17.07
C TYR A 294 -16.59 12.87 17.69
N HIS A 295 -16.11 13.94 17.01
CA HIS A 295 -16.05 15.28 17.58
C HIS A 295 -16.75 16.38 16.77
N LYS A 296 -17.04 16.15 15.50
CA LYS A 296 -17.66 17.15 14.61
C LYS A 296 -19.02 16.76 14.08
N GLY A 297 -19.65 15.72 14.68
CA GLY A 297 -20.98 15.29 14.29
C GLY A 297 -21.06 14.73 12.88
N ILE A 298 -22.04 15.18 12.09
CA ILE A 298 -22.26 14.75 10.72
C ILE A 298 -21.57 15.72 9.77
N MET A 299 -20.75 15.18 8.86
CA MET A 299 -20.11 15.95 7.81
C MET A 299 -20.50 15.41 6.43
N ARG A 300 -20.49 16.27 5.40
CA ARG A 300 -20.80 15.92 4.03
C ARG A 300 -19.71 16.45 3.09
N SER A 301 -19.39 15.70 2.02
CA SER A 301 -18.51 16.18 0.97
C SER A 301 -19.14 17.35 0.19
N ARG A 302 -18.31 18.30 -0.29
CA ARG A 302 -18.75 19.41 -1.15
C ARG A 302 -19.03 18.96 -2.57
N THR A 303 -18.31 17.96 -3.03
CA THR A 303 -18.42 17.38 -4.37
C THR A 303 -18.82 15.91 -4.30
N ALA A 304 -19.49 15.41 -5.31
CA ALA A 304 -19.81 14.00 -5.44
C ALA A 304 -18.51 13.18 -5.60
N PHE A 305 -18.50 11.96 -5.05
CA PHE A 305 -17.37 11.06 -5.16
C PHE A 305 -17.14 10.65 -6.63
N GLY A 306 -15.88 10.66 -7.06
CA GLY A 306 -15.49 10.36 -8.45
C GLY A 306 -15.49 11.56 -9.40
N THR A 307 -15.94 12.76 -8.97
CA THR A 307 -15.94 13.96 -9.79
C THR A 307 -14.72 14.87 -9.59
N SER A 308 -13.96 14.66 -8.53
CA SER A 308 -12.79 15.46 -8.18
C SER A 308 -11.74 14.60 -7.46
N GLU A 309 -10.47 14.88 -7.72
CA GLU A 309 -9.34 14.28 -6.99
C GLU A 309 -9.22 14.79 -5.55
N LYS A 310 -9.79 15.96 -5.28
CA LYS A 310 -9.79 16.58 -3.94
C LYS A 310 -11.20 16.68 -3.41
N ILE A 311 -11.49 16.03 -2.29
CA ILE A 311 -12.77 16.05 -1.62
C ILE A 311 -12.62 16.80 -0.29
N ASP A 312 -13.34 17.92 -0.17
CA ASP A 312 -13.45 18.65 1.08
C ASP A 312 -14.79 18.34 1.77
N PHE A 313 -14.77 18.35 3.09
CA PHE A 313 -15.94 18.08 3.93
C PHE A 313 -16.34 19.29 4.77
N PHE A 314 -17.62 19.41 5.06
CA PHE A 314 -18.18 20.43 5.94
C PHE A 314 -19.25 19.84 6.85
N GLN A 315 -19.40 20.40 8.04
CA GLN A 315 -20.43 20.01 8.99
C GLN A 315 -21.81 20.43 8.49
N VAL A 316 -22.77 19.52 8.55
CA VAL A 316 -24.14 19.71 8.05
C VAL A 316 -25.15 19.72 9.20
N GLY A 317 -26.39 20.17 8.87
CA GLY A 317 -27.51 20.24 9.79
C GLY A 317 -27.72 21.66 10.37
N ASP A 318 -28.86 21.82 11.06
CA ASP A 318 -29.16 23.00 11.86
C ASP A 318 -28.34 23.07 13.17
N GLN A 319 -28.59 24.04 14.01
CA GLN A 319 -27.83 24.21 15.25
C GLN A 319 -27.98 23.01 16.19
N ASP A 320 -29.15 22.35 16.22
CA ASP A 320 -29.39 21.24 17.13
C ASP A 320 -28.68 19.96 16.64
N VAL A 321 -28.69 19.70 15.34
CA VAL A 321 -27.91 18.62 14.74
C VAL A 321 -26.40 18.85 14.92
N LYS A 322 -25.93 20.07 14.79
CA LYS A 322 -24.51 20.43 15.01
C LYS A 322 -24.06 20.31 16.46
N LYS A 323 -24.97 20.35 17.43
CA LYS A 323 -24.68 20.05 18.83
C LYS A 323 -24.43 18.57 19.09
N GLN A 324 -24.91 17.68 18.21
CA GLN A 324 -24.60 16.23 18.26
C GLN A 324 -23.18 16.01 17.76
N GLN A 325 -22.21 16.19 18.63
CA GLN A 325 -20.79 16.14 18.27
C GLN A 325 -20.28 14.71 18.03
N THR A 326 -20.88 13.72 18.72
CA THR A 326 -20.43 12.33 18.64
C THR A 326 -21.49 11.47 17.97
N VAL A 327 -21.20 11.10 16.72
CA VAL A 327 -22.02 10.26 15.85
C VAL A 327 -21.21 9.01 15.50
N LEU A 328 -21.76 7.83 15.81
CA LEU A 328 -20.98 6.59 15.87
C LEU A 328 -21.22 5.65 14.67
N CYS A 329 -22.39 5.71 14.04
CA CYS A 329 -22.72 4.87 12.91
C CYS A 329 -23.65 5.58 11.93
N SER A 330 -23.75 5.05 10.73
CA SER A 330 -24.65 5.56 9.69
C SER A 330 -25.27 4.40 8.88
N LEU A 331 -26.45 4.65 8.32
CA LEU A 331 -27.18 3.73 7.47
C LEU A 331 -27.97 4.52 6.42
N LYS A 332 -28.04 4.01 5.18
CA LYS A 332 -28.98 4.48 4.16
C LYS A 332 -30.16 3.51 4.07
N ASP A 333 -31.39 4.03 4.19
CA ASP A 333 -32.58 3.21 4.03
C ASP A 333 -33.00 3.06 2.57
N GLU A 334 -34.02 2.23 2.34
CA GLU A 334 -34.58 1.94 1.02
C GLU A 334 -35.22 3.15 0.32
N LYS A 335 -35.53 4.20 1.08
CA LYS A 335 -36.09 5.47 0.56
C LYS A 335 -34.99 6.50 0.27
N GLY A 336 -33.72 6.14 0.50
CA GLY A 336 -32.56 7.01 0.34
C GLY A 336 -32.36 8.00 1.51
N ASN A 337 -33.09 7.87 2.61
CA ASN A 337 -32.85 8.65 3.81
C ASN A 337 -31.59 8.14 4.51
N LEU A 338 -30.86 9.08 5.16
CA LEU A 338 -29.65 8.75 5.88
C LEU A 338 -29.91 8.80 7.37
N TRP A 339 -29.62 7.71 8.05
CA TRP A 339 -29.78 7.55 9.48
C TRP A 339 -28.42 7.55 10.18
N PHE A 340 -28.32 8.25 11.29
CA PHE A 340 -27.11 8.38 12.07
C PHE A 340 -27.40 8.06 13.53
N GLY A 341 -26.58 7.21 14.13
CA GLY A 341 -26.68 6.84 15.55
C GLY A 341 -25.80 7.72 16.41
N ASN A 342 -26.38 8.36 17.42
CA ASN A 342 -25.69 9.28 18.31
C ASN A 342 -25.24 8.62 19.63
N SER A 343 -24.26 9.19 20.28
CA SER A 343 -23.74 8.70 21.56
C SER A 343 -24.72 8.88 22.73
N ASP A 344 -25.70 9.77 22.61
CA ASP A 344 -26.74 10.02 23.61
C ASP A 344 -27.97 9.09 23.49
N GLY A 345 -27.94 8.17 22.52
CA GLY A 345 -29.04 7.22 22.27
C GLY A 345 -30.12 7.73 21.31
N SER A 346 -30.00 8.96 20.84
CA SER A 346 -30.89 9.48 19.79
C SER A 346 -30.45 9.03 18.40
N LEU A 347 -31.35 9.14 17.43
CA LEU A 347 -31.06 9.00 16.01
C LEU A 347 -31.21 10.36 15.34
N THR A 348 -30.31 10.69 14.43
CA THR A 348 -30.46 11.80 13.50
C THR A 348 -30.80 11.23 12.12
N CYS A 349 -31.93 11.64 11.55
CA CYS A 349 -32.32 11.26 10.20
C CYS A 349 -32.25 12.46 9.26
N TYR A 350 -31.56 12.30 8.13
CA TYR A 350 -31.65 13.21 6.99
C TYR A 350 -32.67 12.63 6.01
N TYR A 351 -33.80 13.30 5.89
CA TYR A 351 -34.86 12.98 4.95
C TYR A 351 -34.51 13.52 3.57
N LYS A 352 -34.21 12.61 2.62
CA LYS A 352 -33.77 12.98 1.27
C LYS A 352 -34.78 13.84 0.53
N LYS A 353 -36.07 13.45 0.58
CA LYS A 353 -37.16 14.13 -0.14
C LYS A 353 -37.38 15.56 0.36
N GLU A 354 -37.36 15.74 1.67
CA GLU A 354 -37.57 17.02 2.34
C GLU A 354 -36.27 17.86 2.45
N ARG A 355 -35.11 17.25 2.19
CA ARG A 355 -33.76 17.82 2.38
C ARG A 355 -33.58 18.42 3.78
N SER A 356 -34.15 17.77 4.78
CA SER A 356 -34.18 18.25 6.16
C SER A 356 -33.71 17.19 7.15
N PHE A 357 -33.20 17.67 8.29
CA PHE A 357 -32.79 16.83 9.41
C PHE A 357 -33.86 16.75 10.48
N LYS A 358 -33.94 15.61 11.15
CA LYS A 358 -34.75 15.43 12.36
C LYS A 358 -34.01 14.59 13.37
N ILE A 359 -33.92 15.06 14.61
CA ILE A 359 -33.41 14.28 15.74
C ILE A 359 -34.59 13.53 16.37
N LEU A 360 -34.44 12.22 16.47
CA LEU A 360 -35.48 11.33 17.01
C LEU A 360 -34.97 10.75 18.33
N ARG A 361 -35.73 11.00 19.41
CA ARG A 361 -35.57 10.30 20.67
C ARG A 361 -36.62 9.21 20.72
N LEU A 362 -36.17 7.95 20.77
CA LEU A 362 -37.07 6.82 20.67
C LEU A 362 -37.94 6.70 21.93
N ILE A 363 -39.20 6.43 21.71
CA ILE A 363 -40.13 6.09 22.77
C ILE A 363 -39.89 4.61 23.10
N THR A 364 -39.44 4.33 24.31
CA THR A 364 -39.17 2.96 24.80
C THR A 364 -39.89 2.73 26.11
N GLU A 365 -40.40 1.50 26.33
CA GLU A 365 -41.09 1.15 27.56
C GLU A 365 -40.20 1.27 28.80
N ASP A 366 -38.89 0.95 28.65
CA ASP A 366 -37.91 0.92 29.75
C ASP A 366 -37.10 2.21 29.89
N GLY A 367 -37.22 3.17 28.99
CA GLY A 367 -36.42 4.46 28.98
C GLY A 367 -34.92 4.28 28.77
N ASP A 368 -34.45 3.07 28.62
CA ASP A 368 -33.01 2.69 28.62
C ASP A 368 -32.22 3.17 27.41
N LEU A 369 -32.87 3.36 26.26
CA LEU A 369 -32.24 3.76 25.03
C LEU A 369 -31.69 5.20 25.09
N ASN A 370 -32.40 6.10 25.76
CA ASN A 370 -32.05 7.52 25.88
C ASN A 370 -30.73 7.81 26.65
N LYS A 371 -30.05 6.77 27.10
CA LYS A 371 -28.73 6.84 27.75
C LYS A 371 -27.77 5.77 27.21
N SER A 372 -28.04 5.27 26.00
CA SER A 372 -27.34 4.13 25.42
C SER A 372 -26.79 4.52 24.05
N SER A 373 -25.48 4.72 23.96
CA SER A 373 -24.84 5.02 22.66
C SER A 373 -25.25 4.02 21.58
N VAL A 374 -25.65 4.54 20.44
CA VAL A 374 -26.01 3.76 19.25
C VAL A 374 -24.76 3.48 18.43
N TRP A 375 -24.34 2.21 18.42
CA TRP A 375 -23.10 1.80 17.76
C TRP A 375 -23.31 1.16 16.40
N ALA A 376 -24.50 0.62 16.15
CA ALA A 376 -24.81 -0.02 14.88
C ALA A 376 -26.26 0.21 14.48
N LEU A 377 -26.49 0.45 13.21
CA LEU A 377 -27.79 0.50 12.56
C LEU A 377 -27.79 -0.52 11.44
N PHE A 378 -28.90 -1.28 11.33
CA PHE A 378 -29.02 -2.30 10.29
C PHE A 378 -30.46 -2.39 9.81
N LEU A 379 -30.64 -2.51 8.49
CA LEU A 379 -31.91 -2.77 7.85
C LEU A 379 -31.83 -4.17 7.23
N ASP A 380 -32.62 -5.09 7.75
CA ASP A 380 -32.61 -6.46 7.25
C ASP A 380 -33.45 -6.61 5.97
N SER A 381 -33.38 -7.78 5.33
CA SER A 381 -34.08 -8.08 4.08
C SER A 381 -35.60 -8.06 4.21
N LYS A 382 -36.14 -8.13 5.44
CA LYS A 382 -37.58 -8.00 5.75
C LYS A 382 -38.02 -6.57 6.01
N GLY A 383 -37.11 -5.58 5.85
CA GLY A 383 -37.36 -4.16 6.10
C GLY A 383 -37.42 -3.79 7.58
N ARG A 384 -36.98 -4.67 8.49
CA ARG A 384 -36.93 -4.37 9.93
C ARG A 384 -35.67 -3.55 10.23
N PHE A 385 -35.85 -2.49 11.01
CA PHE A 385 -34.81 -1.59 11.38
C PHE A 385 -34.24 -1.91 12.77
N TRP A 386 -33.00 -2.35 12.82
CA TRP A 386 -32.30 -2.79 14.01
C TRP A 386 -31.35 -1.73 14.54
N ILE A 387 -31.32 -1.57 15.86
CA ILE A 387 -30.44 -0.65 16.57
C ILE A 387 -29.58 -1.46 17.57
N GLY A 388 -28.27 -1.43 17.37
CA GLY A 388 -27.29 -2.04 18.26
C GLY A 388 -26.70 -0.99 19.22
N THR A 389 -26.73 -1.31 20.51
CA THR A 389 -26.24 -0.43 21.57
C THR A 389 -25.32 -1.18 22.54
N HIS A 390 -24.70 -0.45 23.48
CA HIS A 390 -23.96 -1.08 24.59
C HIS A 390 -24.87 -1.78 25.63
N LYS A 391 -26.21 -1.61 25.53
CA LYS A 391 -27.21 -2.24 26.41
C LYS A 391 -28.08 -3.28 25.70
N GLY A 392 -27.74 -3.68 24.47
CA GLY A 392 -28.42 -4.71 23.71
C GLY A 392 -28.97 -4.28 22.37
N LEU A 393 -29.88 -5.10 21.83
CA LEU A 393 -30.51 -4.95 20.53
C LEU A 393 -31.92 -4.39 20.67
N TRP A 394 -32.27 -3.50 19.76
CA TRP A 394 -33.60 -2.91 19.67
C TRP A 394 -34.14 -3.04 18.26
N LEU A 395 -35.45 -3.28 18.17
CA LEU A 395 -36.23 -3.19 16.94
C LEU A 395 -36.91 -1.83 16.92
N PHE A 396 -36.66 -1.04 15.87
CA PHE A 396 -37.17 0.32 15.72
C PHE A 396 -38.30 0.37 14.70
N ASP A 397 -39.43 0.87 15.13
CA ASP A 397 -40.54 1.25 14.26
C ASP A 397 -40.39 2.71 13.83
N ARG A 398 -40.12 2.89 12.54
CA ARG A 398 -39.85 4.23 11.93
C ARG A 398 -41.14 5.07 11.81
N GLU A 399 -42.31 4.46 11.81
CA GLU A 399 -43.61 5.17 11.68
C GLU A 399 -44.06 5.72 13.03
N THR A 400 -43.98 4.93 14.05
CA THR A 400 -44.45 5.29 15.40
C THR A 400 -43.36 5.90 16.28
N ASN A 401 -42.10 5.91 15.83
CA ASN A 401 -40.91 6.32 16.59
C ASN A 401 -40.74 5.52 17.90
N ARG A 402 -41.09 4.26 17.88
CA ARG A 402 -41.01 3.35 19.05
C ARG A 402 -39.87 2.36 18.89
N GLY A 403 -39.11 2.15 19.97
CA GLY A 403 -38.07 1.14 20.08
C GLY A 403 -38.51 0.03 21.02
N LYS A 404 -38.48 -1.22 20.54
CA LYS A 404 -38.71 -2.43 21.34
C LYS A 404 -37.40 -3.12 21.63
N LYS A 405 -37.07 -3.29 22.92
CA LYS A 405 -35.87 -4.05 23.33
C LYS A 405 -36.07 -5.55 23.07
N ILE A 406 -35.05 -6.19 22.53
CA ILE A 406 -35.04 -7.62 22.31
C ILE A 406 -34.31 -8.28 23.48
N HIS A 407 -35.05 -9.16 24.18
CA HIS A 407 -34.52 -9.92 25.32
C HIS A 407 -34.18 -11.32 24.86
N PHE A 408 -32.90 -11.64 24.83
CA PHE A 408 -32.43 -12.97 24.43
C PHE A 408 -32.29 -13.93 25.60
N LYS A 409 -32.69 -15.18 25.36
CA LYS A 409 -32.27 -16.33 26.16
C LYS A 409 -31.01 -16.92 25.52
N VAL A 410 -29.97 -17.17 26.27
CA VAL A 410 -28.74 -17.80 25.80
C VAL A 410 -28.58 -19.14 26.47
N SER A 411 -28.48 -20.20 25.67
CA SER A 411 -28.29 -21.56 26.16
C SER A 411 -26.94 -21.64 26.92
N GLY A 412 -26.99 -22.06 28.20
CA GLY A 412 -25.78 -22.27 29.02
C GLY A 412 -25.28 -21.09 29.84
N LEU A 413 -25.90 -19.90 29.75
CA LEU A 413 -25.53 -18.73 30.55
C LEU A 413 -26.73 -18.24 31.38
N GLN A 414 -26.62 -18.32 32.70
CA GLN A 414 -27.70 -17.88 33.60
C GLN A 414 -27.76 -16.36 33.79
N ASN A 415 -26.65 -15.62 33.57
CA ASN A 415 -26.58 -14.18 33.66
C ASN A 415 -25.73 -13.64 32.52
N LEU A 416 -26.35 -13.10 31.48
CA LEU A 416 -25.69 -12.33 30.44
C LEU A 416 -25.40 -10.92 30.94
N SER A 417 -24.14 -10.52 30.87
CA SER A 417 -23.82 -9.09 30.84
C SER A 417 -24.52 -8.45 29.63
N PRO A 418 -24.88 -7.17 29.68
CA PRO A 418 -25.50 -6.53 28.52
C PRO A 418 -24.70 -6.78 27.24
N LEU A 419 -25.38 -7.24 26.18
CA LEU A 419 -24.76 -7.39 24.87
C LEU A 419 -24.36 -6.01 24.34
N TYR A 420 -23.06 -5.80 24.21
CA TYR A 420 -22.54 -4.60 23.60
C TYR A 420 -22.43 -4.84 22.08
N ILE A 421 -23.44 -4.41 21.31
CA ILE A 421 -23.54 -4.68 19.88
C ILE A 421 -22.87 -3.56 19.10
N ARG A 422 -21.88 -3.88 18.29
CA ARG A 422 -21.09 -2.95 17.49
C ARG A 422 -21.29 -3.10 15.99
N ALA A 423 -21.71 -4.28 15.53
CA ALA A 423 -21.91 -4.54 14.12
C ALA A 423 -23.06 -5.54 13.93
N MET A 424 -23.71 -5.49 12.78
CA MET A 424 -24.74 -6.42 12.37
C MET A 424 -24.58 -6.76 10.90
N ALA A 425 -24.91 -8.00 10.54
CA ALA A 425 -24.95 -8.47 9.16
C ALA A 425 -26.04 -9.53 9.01
N GLU A 426 -26.58 -9.69 7.82
CA GLU A 426 -27.53 -10.74 7.47
C GLU A 426 -26.93 -11.59 6.35
N THR A 427 -26.94 -12.91 6.53
CA THR A 427 -26.53 -13.89 5.53
C THR A 427 -27.67 -14.22 4.58
N ASP A 428 -27.39 -14.82 3.42
CA ASP A 428 -28.38 -15.13 2.37
C ASP A 428 -29.53 -16.01 2.83
N ASP A 429 -29.35 -16.80 3.90
CA ASP A 429 -30.36 -17.57 4.57
C ASP A 429 -31.26 -16.74 5.50
N HIS A 430 -31.18 -15.41 5.44
CA HIS A 430 -31.88 -14.44 6.30
C HIS A 430 -31.55 -14.56 7.79
N THR A 431 -30.41 -15.13 8.14
CA THR A 431 -29.92 -15.17 9.52
C THR A 431 -29.25 -13.86 9.89
N LEU A 432 -29.73 -13.24 10.97
CA LEU A 432 -29.11 -12.05 11.54
C LEU A 432 -27.94 -12.44 12.43
N TRP A 433 -26.78 -11.84 12.19
CA TRP A 433 -25.56 -11.97 12.98
C TRP A 433 -25.23 -10.68 13.70
N LEU A 434 -24.82 -10.79 14.95
CA LEU A 434 -24.41 -9.68 15.80
C LEU A 434 -22.91 -9.76 16.10
N GLY A 435 -22.19 -8.68 15.83
CA GLY A 435 -20.83 -8.48 16.30
C GLY A 435 -20.83 -7.74 17.62
N THR A 436 -20.29 -8.38 18.66
CA THR A 436 -20.33 -7.82 20.02
C THR A 436 -18.92 -7.48 20.53
N ALA A 437 -18.86 -6.58 21.50
CA ALA A 437 -17.59 -6.23 22.15
C ALA A 437 -17.11 -7.27 23.17
N ASN A 438 -17.99 -8.17 23.61
CA ASN A 438 -17.74 -9.05 24.75
C ASN A 438 -18.06 -10.54 24.51
N TYR A 439 -18.78 -10.89 23.44
CA TYR A 439 -19.18 -12.27 23.12
C TYR A 439 -18.85 -12.65 21.67
N GLY A 440 -17.90 -11.96 21.02
CA GLY A 440 -17.53 -12.26 19.64
C GLY A 440 -18.71 -12.09 18.66
N ILE A 441 -18.86 -13.01 17.71
CA ILE A 441 -20.02 -13.09 16.85
C ILE A 441 -21.13 -13.92 17.51
N CYS A 442 -22.38 -13.50 17.32
CA CYS A 442 -23.55 -14.18 17.87
C CYS A 442 -24.58 -14.36 16.76
N LYS A 443 -25.18 -15.54 16.67
CA LYS A 443 -26.24 -15.88 15.75
C LYS A 443 -27.60 -15.66 16.41
N VAL A 444 -28.49 -14.90 15.75
CA VAL A 444 -29.89 -14.75 16.18
C VAL A 444 -30.67 -15.90 15.59
N ILE A 445 -31.13 -16.86 16.42
CA ILE A 445 -31.90 -18.03 15.96
C ILE A 445 -33.35 -17.64 15.73
N ASN A 446 -33.91 -16.91 16.71
CA ASN A 446 -35.22 -16.28 16.61
C ASN A 446 -35.17 -14.99 17.45
N GLU A 447 -36.24 -14.20 17.46
CA GLU A 447 -36.26 -12.93 18.22
C GLU A 447 -36.08 -13.10 19.76
N LYS A 448 -35.97 -14.31 20.25
CA LYS A 448 -35.86 -14.64 21.69
C LYS A 448 -34.60 -15.43 22.03
N GLU A 449 -33.95 -16.04 21.05
CA GLU A 449 -32.82 -16.95 21.27
C GLU A 449 -31.57 -16.47 20.53
N LEU A 450 -30.46 -16.48 21.25
CA LEU A 450 -29.14 -16.11 20.75
C LEU A 450 -28.19 -17.28 20.96
N GLN A 451 -27.51 -17.67 19.91
CA GLN A 451 -26.41 -18.62 19.98
C GLN A 451 -25.09 -17.80 20.05
N THR A 452 -24.29 -18.09 21.08
CA THR A 452 -22.97 -17.53 21.35
C THR A 452 -21.92 -18.64 21.35
N GLY A 453 -20.67 -18.31 21.60
CA GLY A 453 -19.60 -19.31 21.79
C GLY A 453 -18.72 -19.52 20.57
N TYR A 454 -18.82 -18.63 19.60
CA TYR A 454 -17.95 -18.64 18.40
C TYR A 454 -16.54 -18.05 18.67
N GLU A 455 -16.30 -17.58 19.89
CA GLU A 455 -15.12 -16.80 20.27
C GLU A 455 -13.85 -17.64 20.46
N LYS A 456 -13.95 -18.68 21.31
CA LYS A 456 -12.78 -19.48 21.69
C LYS A 456 -12.68 -20.80 20.92
N LYS A 457 -13.81 -21.35 20.50
CA LYS A 457 -13.88 -22.66 19.84
C LYS A 457 -13.19 -22.66 18.48
N TYR A 458 -13.04 -21.50 17.84
CA TYR A 458 -12.64 -21.38 16.44
C TYR A 458 -11.38 -20.51 16.21
N GLY A 459 -10.64 -20.13 17.27
CA GLY A 459 -9.32 -19.48 17.12
C GLY A 459 -9.35 -17.98 16.84
N MET A 460 -10.48 -17.30 17.12
CA MET A 460 -10.47 -15.82 17.11
C MET A 460 -9.54 -15.29 18.20
N ALA A 461 -8.66 -14.36 17.85
CA ALA A 461 -7.69 -13.79 18.78
C ALA A 461 -8.35 -12.94 19.88
N GLU A 462 -9.55 -12.39 19.65
CA GLU A 462 -10.27 -11.50 20.55
C GLU A 462 -11.78 -11.67 20.47
N ASN A 463 -12.47 -11.37 21.55
CA ASN A 463 -13.94 -11.39 21.64
C ASN A 463 -14.60 -10.06 21.21
N SER A 464 -13.79 -9.03 20.89
CA SER A 464 -14.26 -7.69 20.56
C SER A 464 -14.38 -7.48 19.06
N VAL A 465 -15.55 -7.77 18.50
CA VAL A 465 -15.86 -7.52 17.09
C VAL A 465 -16.10 -6.03 16.88
N ARG A 466 -15.51 -5.49 15.82
CA ARG A 466 -15.63 -4.08 15.39
C ARG A 466 -16.55 -3.91 14.18
N SER A 467 -16.50 -4.86 13.25
CA SER A 467 -17.28 -4.82 12.02
C SER A 467 -17.69 -6.23 11.58
N LEU A 468 -18.81 -6.33 10.88
CA LEU A 468 -19.28 -7.54 10.22
C LEU A 468 -19.69 -7.20 8.79
N LEU A 469 -19.37 -8.10 7.87
CA LEU A 469 -19.82 -8.05 6.49
C LEU A 469 -20.22 -9.47 6.05
N ALA A 470 -21.46 -9.64 5.61
CA ALA A 470 -21.86 -10.83 4.90
C ALA A 470 -21.49 -10.67 3.41
N SER A 471 -20.80 -11.64 2.86
CA SER A 471 -20.36 -11.64 1.47
C SER A 471 -21.25 -12.56 0.63
N SER A 472 -21.32 -12.28 -0.67
CA SER A 472 -22.07 -13.09 -1.64
C SER A 472 -21.53 -14.51 -1.82
N ASP A 473 -20.38 -14.86 -1.25
CA ASP A 473 -19.83 -16.20 -1.17
C ASP A 473 -20.39 -17.01 0.03
N GLY A 474 -21.33 -16.43 0.78
CA GLY A 474 -21.96 -17.02 1.96
C GLY A 474 -21.12 -16.95 3.24
N ASN A 475 -19.97 -16.26 3.22
CA ASN A 475 -19.11 -16.10 4.39
C ASN A 475 -19.37 -14.80 5.14
N LEU A 476 -19.03 -14.77 6.43
CA LEU A 476 -18.97 -13.56 7.25
C LEU A 476 -17.52 -13.11 7.44
N TYR A 477 -17.24 -11.89 7.05
CA TYR A 477 -15.97 -11.21 7.34
C TYR A 477 -16.11 -10.47 8.67
N VAL A 478 -15.24 -10.83 9.62
CA VAL A 478 -15.29 -10.37 11.01
C VAL A 478 -14.07 -9.54 11.30
N GLY A 479 -14.23 -8.22 11.37
CA GLY A 479 -13.16 -7.30 11.75
C GLY A 479 -13.10 -7.13 13.28
N TYR A 480 -11.89 -7.24 13.85
CA TYR A 480 -11.59 -7.01 15.27
C TYR A 480 -10.31 -6.16 15.42
N MET A 481 -9.91 -5.83 16.65
CA MET A 481 -8.78 -4.89 16.87
C MET A 481 -7.47 -5.36 16.24
N ALA A 482 -7.20 -6.66 16.29
CA ALA A 482 -5.92 -7.25 15.88
C ALA A 482 -5.93 -7.83 14.46
N GLY A 483 -7.06 -7.80 13.73
CA GLY A 483 -7.09 -8.37 12.39
C GLY A 483 -8.48 -8.63 11.81
N LEU A 484 -8.53 -9.54 10.87
CA LEU A 484 -9.72 -9.96 10.13
C LEU A 484 -9.83 -11.49 10.21
N ALA A 485 -11.03 -12.00 10.52
CA ALA A 485 -11.35 -13.42 10.39
C ALA A 485 -12.43 -13.62 9.35
N VAL A 486 -12.39 -14.77 8.69
CA VAL A 486 -13.47 -15.26 7.81
C VAL A 486 -14.16 -16.42 8.49
N PHE A 487 -15.41 -16.24 8.79
CA PHE A 487 -16.30 -17.28 9.37
C PHE A 487 -17.23 -17.82 8.29
N SER A 488 -17.27 -19.15 8.15
CA SER A 488 -18.18 -19.83 7.25
C SER A 488 -19.39 -20.36 8.02
N PRO A 489 -20.59 -19.76 7.89
CA PRO A 489 -21.80 -20.23 8.56
C PRO A 489 -22.19 -21.66 8.20
N GLY A 490 -21.96 -22.07 6.95
CA GLY A 490 -22.28 -23.43 6.47
C GLY A 490 -21.38 -24.51 7.06
N GLN A 491 -20.15 -24.17 7.44
CA GLN A 491 -19.19 -25.07 8.08
C GLN A 491 -19.16 -24.90 9.60
N ASP A 492 -19.85 -23.90 10.12
CA ASP A 492 -19.83 -23.48 11.53
C ASP A 492 -18.38 -23.27 12.05
N ALA A 493 -17.52 -22.69 11.23
CA ALA A 493 -16.09 -22.59 11.52
C ALA A 493 -15.44 -21.30 10.97
N ILE A 494 -14.36 -20.86 11.62
CA ILE A 494 -13.45 -19.86 11.07
C ILE A 494 -12.54 -20.58 10.08
N THR A 495 -12.50 -20.08 8.85
CA THR A 495 -11.70 -20.66 7.77
C THR A 495 -10.37 -19.96 7.58
N HIS A 496 -10.30 -18.66 7.85
CA HIS A 496 -9.07 -17.85 7.72
C HIS A 496 -8.99 -16.79 8.81
N VAL A 497 -7.76 -16.48 9.22
CA VAL A 497 -7.42 -15.35 10.12
C VAL A 497 -6.25 -14.61 9.49
N TYR A 498 -6.39 -13.26 9.35
CA TYR A 498 -5.39 -12.37 8.73
C TYR A 498 -4.88 -11.35 9.73
#